data_92e6af443db94aac0966769b20449252
#
_entry.id   92e6af443db94aac0966769b20449252
#
_cell.length_a   1.000
_cell.length_b   1.000
_cell.length_c   1.000
_cell.angle_alpha   90.00
_cell.angle_beta   90.00
_cell.angle_gamma   90.00
#
_symmetry.space_group_name_H-M   'P 1'
#
loop_
_entity.id
_entity.type
_entity.pdbx_description
1 polymer ?
#
loop_
_entity_poly.entity_id
_entity_poly.type
_entity_poly.pdbx_seq_one_letter_code
_entity_poly.pdbx_strand_id
1 'polypeptide(L)'
;SVNKVKTSSKGGVKNYEKNSQAGTFTLKGMLKSFSGVINSLVEKNMGEKKGDTNRKLTKADMKALFPVENENWSSKLTTANISSATLAEKNGKYVITIHVKPDAASTNPTHGAGNHGKAFNIVQVSTILDNAGPLKSTLDGNVKIAYRNGKIVATIDPKTGNVTHINYYYVWELDVTVAGNNVNAPFGIESDFTINW
;
A
#
# COMPACT_ATOMS: atom_id res chain seq x y z
N SER A 1 8.18 1.68 5.73
CA SER A 1 8.66 3.05 5.50
C SER A 1 7.86 4.07 6.28
N VAL A 2 8.51 4.96 6.99
CA VAL A 2 7.88 6.09 7.66
C VAL A 2 8.26 7.35 6.91
N ASN A 3 7.31 7.92 6.22
CA ASN A 3 7.43 9.25 5.68
C ASN A 3 6.76 10.22 6.64
N LYS A 4 7.51 11.16 7.19
CA LYS A 4 6.94 12.19 8.06
C LYS A 4 6.90 13.50 7.33
N VAL A 5 5.71 14.01 7.17
CA VAL A 5 5.50 15.39 6.77
C VAL A 5 5.23 16.21 8.01
N LYS A 6 5.99 17.24 8.26
CA LYS A 6 5.82 18.08 9.43
C LYS A 6 4.70 19.08 9.26
N THR A 7 3.94 19.19 10.30
CA THR A 7 3.00 20.27 10.51
C THR A 7 3.72 21.55 10.87
N SER A 8 3.44 22.61 10.14
CA SER A 8 3.67 23.95 10.64
C SER A 8 2.52 24.34 11.58
N SER A 9 2.69 25.40 12.39
CA SER A 9 1.63 25.95 13.26
C SER A 9 0.35 26.38 12.51
N LYS A 10 0.34 26.31 11.18
CA LYS A 10 -0.76 26.73 10.30
C LYS A 10 -1.29 25.62 9.39
N GLY A 11 -1.06 24.37 9.74
CA GLY A 11 -1.50 23.22 8.97
C GLY A 11 -0.35 22.41 8.38
N GLY A 12 -0.64 21.17 8.00
CA GLY A 12 0.33 20.26 7.39
C GLY A 12 -0.07 18.82 7.57
N VAL A 13 0.71 17.93 6.98
CA VAL A 13 0.47 16.49 6.98
C VAL A 13 1.62 15.76 7.62
N LYS A 14 1.30 14.84 8.52
CA LYS A 14 2.22 13.78 8.94
C LYS A 14 1.84 12.51 8.22
N ASN A 15 2.83 11.90 7.61
CA ASN A 15 2.68 10.60 6.96
C ASN A 15 3.57 9.58 7.65
N TYR A 16 3.03 8.41 7.83
CA TYR A 16 3.71 7.22 8.31
C TYR A 16 3.43 6.07 7.37
N GLU A 17 4.46 5.44 6.86
CA GLU A 17 4.34 4.25 6.02
C GLU A 17 5.15 3.12 6.64
N LYS A 18 4.53 1.96 6.76
CA LYS A 18 5.12 0.75 7.29
C LYS A 18 4.93 -0.41 6.32
N ASN A 19 6.04 -1.03 5.95
CA ASN A 19 6.06 -2.27 5.20
C ASN A 19 6.43 -3.42 6.15
N SER A 20 5.67 -4.49 6.12
CA SER A 20 5.88 -5.65 6.98
C SER A 20 5.57 -6.95 6.25
N GLN A 21 6.19 -8.04 6.69
CA GLN A 21 5.77 -9.37 6.27
C GLN A 21 4.46 -9.71 6.98
N ALA A 22 3.42 -9.99 6.19
CA ALA A 22 2.07 -10.25 6.72
C ALA A 22 1.77 -11.75 6.92
N GLY A 23 2.76 -12.61 6.76
CA GLY A 23 2.67 -14.06 6.93
C GLY A 23 4.04 -14.73 6.82
N THR A 24 4.07 -16.05 6.70
CA THR A 24 5.29 -16.84 6.51
C THR A 24 5.44 -17.26 5.06
N PHE A 25 6.67 -17.39 4.59
CA PHE A 25 6.98 -18.00 3.31
C PHE A 25 8.15 -18.97 3.44
N THR A 26 8.22 -19.92 2.52
CA THR A 26 9.28 -20.92 2.49
C THR A 26 9.88 -21.01 1.09
N LEU A 27 11.19 -20.87 1.00
CA LEU A 27 11.94 -21.09 -0.23
C LEU A 27 12.19 -22.57 -0.41
N LYS A 28 11.84 -23.14 -1.56
CA LYS A 28 12.02 -24.55 -1.92
C LYS A 28 12.85 -24.69 -3.19
N GLY A 29 13.51 -25.86 -3.32
CA GLY A 29 14.21 -26.23 -4.55
C GLY A 29 15.26 -25.24 -4.98
N MET A 30 15.32 -24.95 -6.28
CA MET A 30 16.29 -24.02 -6.89
C MET A 30 16.18 -22.59 -6.32
N LEU A 31 14.99 -22.16 -5.90
CA LEU A 31 14.80 -20.82 -5.32
C LEU A 31 15.52 -20.65 -3.97
N LYS A 32 15.85 -21.75 -3.29
CA LYS A 32 16.67 -21.72 -2.07
C LYS A 32 18.07 -21.16 -2.35
N SER A 33 18.62 -21.39 -3.53
CA SER A 33 19.90 -20.82 -3.96
C SER A 33 19.86 -19.30 -4.16
N PHE A 34 18.67 -18.74 -4.38
CA PHE A 34 18.44 -17.30 -4.50
C PHE A 34 18.00 -16.64 -3.18
N SER A 35 18.06 -17.39 -2.07
CA SER A 35 17.61 -16.88 -0.77
C SER A 35 18.28 -15.56 -0.37
N GLY A 36 19.57 -15.41 -0.65
CA GLY A 36 20.29 -14.16 -0.38
C GLY A 36 19.73 -12.96 -1.13
N VAL A 37 19.39 -13.14 -2.41
CA VAL A 37 18.81 -12.07 -3.24
C VAL A 37 17.39 -11.74 -2.78
N ILE A 38 16.57 -12.78 -2.54
CA ILE A 38 15.18 -12.59 -2.07
C ILE A 38 15.17 -11.94 -0.69
N ASN A 39 16.01 -12.39 0.24
CA ASN A 39 16.13 -11.78 1.55
C ASN A 39 16.60 -10.33 1.47
N SER A 40 17.57 -10.03 0.62
CA SER A 40 18.03 -8.66 0.41
C SER A 40 16.92 -7.74 -0.13
N LEU A 41 16.11 -8.24 -1.08
CA LEU A 41 14.95 -7.50 -1.60
C LEU A 41 13.88 -7.28 -0.50
N VAL A 42 13.64 -8.30 0.32
CA VAL A 42 12.70 -8.24 1.44
C VAL A 42 13.21 -7.27 2.50
N GLU A 43 14.43 -7.44 3.00
CA GLU A 43 15.02 -6.62 4.07
C GLU A 43 15.14 -5.16 3.65
N LYS A 44 15.55 -4.90 2.41
CA LYS A 44 15.72 -3.54 1.89
C LYS A 44 14.39 -2.77 1.80
N ASN A 45 13.27 -3.48 1.61
CA ASN A 45 11.95 -2.90 1.44
C ASN A 45 11.03 -3.05 2.65
N MET A 46 11.47 -3.77 3.70
CA MET A 46 10.69 -3.96 4.91
C MET A 46 11.10 -2.95 6.01
N GLY A 47 10.15 -2.67 6.89
CA GLY A 47 10.32 -1.80 8.04
C GLY A 47 9.72 -0.42 7.88
N GLU A 48 9.99 0.43 8.85
CA GLU A 48 9.50 1.79 8.90
C GLU A 48 10.52 2.73 8.25
N LYS A 49 10.11 3.50 7.27
CA LYS A 49 10.89 4.61 6.74
C LYS A 49 10.37 5.91 7.31
N LYS A 50 11.23 6.63 8.00
CA LYS A 50 10.95 8.00 8.40
C LYS A 50 11.06 8.87 7.14
N GLY A 51 9.95 9.36 6.69
CA GLY A 51 9.92 10.34 5.60
C GLY A 51 10.06 11.76 6.10
N ASP A 52 10.01 12.66 5.16
CA ASP A 52 10.19 14.09 5.35
C ASP A 52 9.10 14.67 6.26
N THR A 53 9.49 15.22 7.40
CA THR A 53 8.59 15.52 8.51
C THR A 53 8.03 16.94 8.48
N ASN A 54 8.33 17.75 7.46
CA ASN A 54 8.05 19.19 7.49
C ASN A 54 7.48 19.77 6.20
N ARG A 55 6.74 18.98 5.41
CA ARG A 55 6.19 19.49 4.18
C ARG A 55 4.88 20.25 4.46
N LYS A 56 4.92 21.56 4.23
CA LYS A 56 3.70 22.34 4.10
C LYS A 56 3.10 22.02 2.74
N LEU A 57 1.96 21.34 2.73
CA LEU A 57 1.26 21.01 1.50
C LEU A 57 0.28 22.12 1.14
N THR A 58 0.23 22.46 -0.14
CA THR A 58 -0.85 23.27 -0.68
C THR A 58 -2.14 22.45 -0.75
N LYS A 59 -3.28 23.11 -0.94
CA LYS A 59 -4.55 22.40 -1.15
C LYS A 59 -4.53 21.47 -2.38
N ALA A 60 -3.74 21.81 -3.40
CA ALA A 60 -3.53 20.98 -4.58
C ALA A 60 -2.70 19.74 -4.25
N ASP A 61 -1.60 19.90 -3.49
CA ASP A 61 -0.77 18.78 -3.03
C ASP A 61 -1.58 17.80 -2.18
N MET A 62 -2.48 18.32 -1.32
CA MET A 62 -3.35 17.49 -0.50
C MET A 62 -4.35 16.69 -1.34
N LYS A 63 -4.88 17.26 -2.42
CA LYS A 63 -5.74 16.53 -3.35
C LYS A 63 -5.00 15.41 -4.06
N ALA A 64 -3.71 15.55 -4.34
CA ALA A 64 -2.89 14.50 -4.93
C ALA A 64 -2.50 13.41 -3.92
N LEU A 65 -2.37 13.77 -2.63
CA LEU A 65 -1.92 12.85 -1.59
C LEU A 65 -3.04 11.95 -1.04
N PHE A 66 -4.26 12.46 -0.93
CA PHE A 66 -5.32 11.80 -0.16
C PHE A 66 -6.30 10.93 -0.94
N PRO A 67 -6.56 11.13 -2.20
CA PRO A 67 -7.48 10.23 -2.91
C PRO A 67 -6.89 8.84 -3.15
N VAL A 68 -5.61 8.79 -3.50
CA VAL A 68 -4.78 7.57 -3.48
C VAL A 68 -3.36 8.01 -3.17
N GLU A 69 -2.79 7.44 -2.16
CA GLU A 69 -1.45 7.79 -1.68
C GLU A 69 -0.41 7.86 -2.81
N ASN A 70 0.32 8.98 -2.85
CA ASN A 70 1.37 9.28 -3.84
C ASN A 70 0.93 9.25 -5.32
N GLU A 71 -0.37 9.25 -5.59
CA GLU A 71 -0.92 9.26 -6.92
C GLU A 71 -1.57 10.61 -7.27
N ASN A 72 -1.49 11.01 -8.53
CA ASN A 72 -2.11 12.23 -9.04
C ASN A 72 -3.61 12.07 -9.37
N TRP A 73 -4.26 11.04 -8.86
CA TRP A 73 -5.66 10.73 -9.16
C TRP A 73 -6.46 10.34 -7.92
N SER A 74 -7.76 10.57 -7.99
CA SER A 74 -8.69 10.21 -6.93
C SER A 74 -9.04 8.74 -6.97
N SER A 75 -9.40 8.16 -5.81
CA SER A 75 -9.92 6.81 -5.74
C SER A 75 -11.06 6.59 -6.75
N LYS A 76 -10.98 5.47 -7.45
CA LYS A 76 -11.99 5.03 -8.44
C LYS A 76 -12.88 3.92 -7.87
N LEU A 77 -12.91 3.74 -6.55
CA LEU A 77 -13.76 2.76 -5.90
C LEU A 77 -15.24 3.02 -6.20
N THR A 78 -15.93 1.94 -6.48
CA THR A 78 -17.39 1.87 -6.55
C THR A 78 -17.88 0.84 -5.53
N THR A 79 -19.17 0.76 -5.29
CA THR A 79 -19.77 -0.28 -4.44
C THR A 79 -19.42 -1.69 -4.89
N ALA A 80 -19.18 -1.91 -6.18
CA ALA A 80 -18.73 -3.20 -6.71
C ALA A 80 -17.36 -3.64 -6.19
N ASN A 81 -16.47 -2.69 -5.82
CA ASN A 81 -15.12 -2.94 -5.34
C ASN A 81 -15.04 -3.06 -3.81
N ILE A 82 -16.10 -2.69 -3.10
CA ILE A 82 -16.14 -2.61 -1.64
C ILE A 82 -16.82 -3.87 -1.10
N SER A 83 -16.20 -4.50 -0.10
CA SER A 83 -16.80 -5.63 0.63
C SER A 83 -17.67 -5.16 1.81
N SER A 84 -17.25 -4.09 2.48
CA SER A 84 -18.04 -3.43 3.51
C SER A 84 -17.62 -1.98 3.70
N ALA A 85 -18.55 -1.16 4.16
CA ALA A 85 -18.28 0.20 4.61
C ALA A 85 -19.10 0.49 5.87
N THR A 86 -18.48 1.14 6.85
CA THR A 86 -19.12 1.52 8.11
C THR A 86 -18.82 2.97 8.44
N LEU A 87 -19.77 3.61 9.11
CA LEU A 87 -19.63 4.91 9.73
C LEU A 87 -19.86 4.75 11.22
N ALA A 88 -18.96 5.27 12.04
CA ALA A 88 -19.10 5.35 13.47
C ALA A 88 -18.79 6.77 13.96
N GLU A 89 -19.41 7.17 15.05
CA GLU A 89 -19.00 8.35 15.80
C GLU A 89 -18.09 7.94 16.95
N LYS A 90 -16.91 8.57 17.04
CA LYS A 90 -15.95 8.32 18.09
C LYS A 90 -15.30 9.63 18.53
N ASN A 91 -15.42 9.95 19.82
CA ASN A 91 -14.84 11.18 20.39
C ASN A 91 -15.27 12.45 19.64
N GLY A 92 -16.52 12.54 19.22
CA GLY A 92 -17.05 13.67 18.48
C GLY A 92 -16.52 13.82 17.05
N LYS A 93 -15.96 12.75 16.48
CA LYS A 93 -15.49 12.64 15.10
C LYS A 93 -16.22 11.53 14.38
N TYR A 94 -16.42 11.68 13.07
CA TYR A 94 -16.87 10.58 12.24
C TYR A 94 -15.70 9.73 11.80
N VAL A 95 -15.82 8.43 11.96
CA VAL A 95 -14.84 7.44 11.50
C VAL A 95 -15.48 6.58 10.43
N ILE A 96 -14.99 6.70 9.21
CA ILE A 96 -15.41 5.88 8.07
C ILE A 96 -14.38 4.77 7.90
N THR A 97 -14.84 3.53 7.86
CA THR A 97 -14.00 2.37 7.53
C THR A 97 -14.52 1.71 6.27
N ILE A 98 -13.65 1.53 5.29
CA ILE A 98 -13.95 0.87 4.01
C ILE A 98 -13.04 -0.35 3.90
N HIS A 99 -13.63 -1.51 3.61
CA HIS A 99 -12.90 -2.72 3.25
C HIS A 99 -13.04 -2.98 1.75
N VAL A 100 -11.91 -3.17 1.09
CA VAL A 100 -11.81 -3.42 -0.34
C VAL A 100 -11.82 -4.92 -0.61
N LYS A 101 -12.54 -5.35 -1.65
CA LYS A 101 -12.55 -6.76 -2.09
C LYS A 101 -11.16 -7.20 -2.54
N PRO A 102 -10.78 -8.47 -2.35
CA PRO A 102 -9.50 -8.97 -2.82
C PRO A 102 -9.41 -8.95 -4.35
N ASP A 103 -8.19 -8.89 -4.86
CA ASP A 103 -7.85 -9.13 -6.26
C ASP A 103 -7.10 -10.45 -6.40
N ALA A 104 -7.48 -11.24 -7.40
CA ALA A 104 -6.78 -12.46 -7.73
C ALA A 104 -5.35 -12.18 -8.25
N ALA A 105 -4.48 -13.19 -8.17
CA ALA A 105 -3.12 -13.10 -8.65
C ALA A 105 -3.06 -12.77 -10.14
N SER A 106 -2.29 -11.75 -10.51
CA SER A 106 -2.12 -11.24 -11.86
C SER A 106 -0.65 -11.01 -12.18
N THR A 107 -0.27 -11.27 -13.42
CA THR A 107 1.07 -10.93 -13.96
C THR A 107 1.20 -9.46 -14.33
N ASN A 108 0.08 -8.74 -14.43
CA ASN A 108 0.06 -7.33 -14.84
C ASN A 108 -0.97 -6.52 -14.04
N PRO A 109 -0.81 -6.40 -12.70
CA PRO A 109 -1.64 -5.50 -11.93
C PRO A 109 -1.28 -4.06 -12.27
N THR A 110 -2.28 -3.19 -12.44
CA THR A 110 -2.08 -1.80 -12.84
C THR A 110 -2.78 -0.84 -11.88
N HIS A 111 -2.18 0.35 -11.71
CA HIS A 111 -2.81 1.45 -10.98
C HIS A 111 -4.13 1.85 -11.63
N GLY A 112 -5.13 2.15 -10.84
CA GLY A 112 -6.46 2.53 -11.31
C GLY A 112 -7.33 1.38 -11.80
N ALA A 113 -6.86 0.14 -11.77
CA ALA A 113 -7.58 -1.07 -12.16
C ALA A 113 -7.70 -2.08 -11.00
N GLY A 114 -8.51 -3.12 -11.16
CA GLY A 114 -8.83 -4.06 -10.09
C GLY A 114 -9.60 -3.40 -8.94
N ASN A 115 -9.58 -4.02 -7.78
CA ASN A 115 -10.16 -3.45 -6.56
C ASN A 115 -9.13 -2.59 -5.82
N HIS A 116 -7.93 -3.14 -5.55
CA HIS A 116 -6.88 -2.46 -4.81
C HIS A 116 -6.23 -1.32 -5.61
N GLY A 117 -5.95 -1.52 -6.89
CA GLY A 117 -5.36 -0.47 -7.72
C GLY A 117 -6.23 0.76 -7.90
N LYS A 118 -7.53 0.69 -7.59
CA LYS A 118 -8.46 1.84 -7.57
C LYS A 118 -8.41 2.65 -6.27
N ALA A 119 -7.78 2.11 -5.23
CA ALA A 119 -7.78 2.68 -3.89
C ALA A 119 -6.41 2.93 -3.29
N PHE A 120 -5.39 2.19 -3.75
CA PHE A 120 -4.06 2.19 -3.18
C PHE A 120 -2.99 2.39 -4.25
N ASN A 121 -1.85 2.93 -3.84
CA ASN A 121 -0.62 2.87 -4.61
C ASN A 121 -0.06 1.44 -4.49
N ILE A 122 -0.43 0.58 -5.42
CA ILE A 122 -0.12 -0.84 -5.37
C ILE A 122 1.30 -1.15 -5.84
N VAL A 123 1.93 -2.17 -5.25
CA VAL A 123 3.16 -2.77 -5.78
C VAL A 123 2.85 -3.49 -7.08
N GLN A 124 3.53 -3.15 -8.16
CA GLN A 124 3.35 -3.77 -9.47
C GLN A 124 4.40 -4.84 -9.75
N VAL A 125 4.10 -5.81 -10.61
CA VAL A 125 5.07 -6.82 -11.07
C VAL A 125 6.29 -6.17 -11.71
N SER A 126 6.11 -5.10 -12.49
CA SER A 126 7.22 -4.32 -13.07
C SER A 126 8.19 -3.82 -11.99
N THR A 127 7.68 -3.33 -10.86
CA THR A 127 8.51 -2.88 -9.74
C THR A 127 9.38 -4.02 -9.18
N ILE A 128 8.83 -5.24 -9.10
CA ILE A 128 9.60 -6.42 -8.66
C ILE A 128 10.68 -6.76 -9.69
N LEU A 129 10.32 -6.82 -10.97
CA LEU A 129 11.24 -7.16 -12.05
C LEU A 129 12.38 -6.14 -12.20
N ASP A 130 12.10 -4.85 -12.06
CA ASP A 130 13.10 -3.79 -12.16
C ASP A 130 14.11 -3.81 -11.00
N ASN A 131 13.74 -4.37 -9.87
CA ASN A 131 14.62 -4.59 -8.72
C ASN A 131 15.24 -6.01 -8.66
N ALA A 132 14.90 -6.90 -9.57
CA ALA A 132 15.34 -8.29 -9.56
C ALA A 132 16.79 -8.50 -10.08
N GLY A 133 17.41 -7.48 -10.68
CA GLY A 133 18.76 -7.57 -11.21
C GLY A 133 18.94 -8.73 -12.20
N PRO A 134 19.96 -9.61 -12.00
CA PRO A 134 20.21 -10.73 -12.91
C PRO A 134 19.06 -11.73 -13.01
N LEU A 135 18.15 -11.75 -12.03
CA LEU A 135 17.01 -12.67 -12.02
C LEU A 135 15.85 -12.19 -12.89
N LYS A 136 15.89 -10.98 -13.44
CA LYS A 136 14.79 -10.39 -14.21
C LYS A 136 14.27 -11.32 -15.29
N SER A 137 15.16 -11.86 -16.13
CA SER A 137 14.77 -12.76 -17.22
C SER A 137 14.18 -14.10 -16.75
N THR A 138 14.60 -14.58 -15.59
CA THR A 138 14.05 -15.82 -14.99
C THR A 138 12.69 -15.58 -14.36
N LEU A 139 12.45 -14.39 -13.84
CA LEU A 139 11.22 -14.02 -13.16
C LEU A 139 10.14 -13.50 -14.11
N ASP A 140 10.53 -12.99 -15.28
CA ASP A 140 9.59 -12.46 -16.27
C ASP A 140 8.56 -13.52 -16.69
N GLY A 141 7.29 -13.15 -16.64
CA GLY A 141 6.16 -14.07 -16.86
C GLY A 141 5.88 -15.06 -15.73
N ASN A 142 6.79 -15.22 -14.76
CA ASN A 142 6.69 -16.16 -13.66
C ASN A 142 6.30 -15.50 -12.31
N VAL A 143 6.12 -14.19 -12.29
CA VAL A 143 5.70 -13.41 -11.12
C VAL A 143 4.26 -13.01 -11.25
N LYS A 144 3.49 -13.27 -10.21
CA LYS A 144 2.11 -12.78 -10.04
C LYS A 144 1.98 -12.09 -8.69
N ILE A 145 1.07 -11.13 -8.62
CA ILE A 145 0.71 -10.47 -7.35
C ILE A 145 -0.79 -10.52 -7.17
N ALA A 146 -1.22 -10.99 -6.00
CA ALA A 146 -2.58 -10.88 -5.49
C ALA A 146 -2.64 -9.77 -4.43
N TYR A 147 -3.83 -9.20 -4.20
CA TYR A 147 -4.04 -8.21 -3.15
C TYR A 147 -5.22 -8.59 -2.30
N ARG A 148 -5.09 -8.38 -0.98
CA ARG A 148 -6.13 -8.70 0.00
C ARG A 148 -6.07 -7.78 1.22
N ASN A 149 -7.09 -7.86 2.05
CA ASN A 149 -7.18 -7.12 3.31
C ASN A 149 -7.11 -5.59 3.13
N GLY A 150 -7.51 -5.09 1.95
CA GLY A 150 -7.55 -3.65 1.69
C GLY A 150 -8.49 -2.95 2.65
N LYS A 151 -7.98 -1.96 3.39
CA LYS A 151 -8.71 -1.21 4.41
C LYS A 151 -8.33 0.25 4.37
N ILE A 152 -9.33 1.11 4.37
CA ILE A 152 -9.17 2.56 4.48
C ILE A 152 -9.95 3.01 5.70
N VAL A 153 -9.31 3.77 6.60
CA VAL A 153 -9.96 4.38 7.76
C VAL A 153 -9.76 5.88 7.69
N ALA A 154 -10.84 6.65 7.56
CA ALA A 154 -10.80 8.09 7.54
C ALA A 154 -11.51 8.68 8.76
N THR A 155 -10.86 9.62 9.43
CA THR A 155 -11.45 10.38 10.53
C THR A 155 -11.76 11.80 10.06
N ILE A 156 -13.01 12.21 10.23
CA ILE A 156 -13.54 13.48 9.72
C ILE A 156 -14.03 14.33 10.90
N ASP A 157 -13.67 15.59 10.89
CA ASP A 157 -14.24 16.59 11.80
C ASP A 157 -15.64 16.97 11.31
N PRO A 158 -16.72 16.66 12.08
CA PRO A 158 -18.08 16.94 11.63
C PRO A 158 -18.39 18.44 11.52
N LYS A 159 -17.65 19.31 12.23
CA LYS A 159 -17.87 20.76 12.20
C LYS A 159 -17.34 21.41 10.94
N THR A 160 -16.22 20.88 10.41
CA THR A 160 -15.53 21.46 9.25
C THR A 160 -15.66 20.61 8.00
N GLY A 161 -16.03 19.34 8.13
CA GLY A 161 -16.00 18.34 7.06
C GLY A 161 -14.58 17.92 6.65
N ASN A 162 -13.56 18.36 7.35
CA ASN A 162 -12.18 18.09 7.02
C ASN A 162 -11.75 16.69 7.50
N VAL A 163 -11.00 15.97 6.67
CA VAL A 163 -10.32 14.75 7.09
C VAL A 163 -9.14 15.13 7.98
N THR A 164 -9.12 14.64 9.21
CA THR A 164 -8.05 14.91 10.19
C THR A 164 -7.06 13.77 10.32
N HIS A 165 -7.47 12.57 9.91
CA HIS A 165 -6.62 11.39 9.91
C HIS A 165 -7.10 10.41 8.83
N ILE A 166 -6.17 9.75 8.15
CA ILE A 166 -6.50 8.67 7.23
C ILE A 166 -5.41 7.59 7.30
N ASN A 167 -5.85 6.34 7.39
CA ASN A 167 -4.98 5.18 7.40
C ASN A 167 -5.36 4.28 6.21
N TYR A 168 -4.36 3.87 5.45
CA TYR A 168 -4.46 2.89 4.37
C TYR A 168 -3.71 1.65 4.77
N TYR A 169 -4.31 0.50 4.58
CA TYR A 169 -3.67 -0.80 4.79
C TYR A 169 -4.07 -1.77 3.69
N TYR A 170 -3.12 -2.53 3.18
CA TYR A 170 -3.37 -3.68 2.33
C TYR A 170 -2.25 -4.71 2.42
N VAL A 171 -2.55 -5.92 2.00
CA VAL A 171 -1.56 -7.00 1.83
C VAL A 171 -1.44 -7.29 0.34
N TRP A 172 -0.20 -7.30 -0.16
CA TRP A 172 0.14 -7.86 -1.45
C TRP A 172 0.84 -9.20 -1.25
N GLU A 173 0.52 -10.16 -2.07
CA GLU A 173 0.99 -11.52 -1.98
C GLU A 173 1.74 -11.87 -3.25
N LEU A 174 3.06 -12.01 -3.10
CA LEU A 174 3.96 -12.37 -4.19
C LEU A 174 3.85 -13.86 -4.45
N ASP A 175 3.55 -14.25 -5.67
CA ASP A 175 3.58 -15.62 -6.16
C ASP A 175 4.62 -15.72 -7.29
N VAL A 176 5.65 -16.53 -7.08
CA VAL A 176 6.72 -16.75 -8.05
C VAL A 176 6.84 -18.24 -8.32
N THR A 177 6.73 -18.64 -9.58
CA THR A 177 6.94 -20.04 -10.00
C THR A 177 8.11 -20.12 -10.99
N VAL A 178 9.19 -20.80 -10.59
CA VAL A 178 10.37 -20.99 -11.44
C VAL A 178 10.79 -22.46 -11.40
N ALA A 179 10.95 -23.09 -12.57
CA ALA A 179 11.38 -24.47 -12.72
C ALA A 179 10.60 -25.46 -11.82
N GLY A 180 9.27 -25.30 -11.75
CA GLY A 180 8.40 -26.13 -10.92
C GLY A 180 8.43 -25.83 -9.43
N ASN A 181 9.20 -24.85 -8.98
CA ASN A 181 9.24 -24.40 -7.60
C ASN A 181 8.40 -23.13 -7.43
N ASN A 182 7.61 -23.09 -6.38
CA ASN A 182 6.74 -21.95 -6.05
C ASN A 182 7.20 -21.28 -4.75
N VAL A 183 7.19 -19.96 -4.74
CA VAL A 183 7.30 -19.12 -3.55
C VAL A 183 6.06 -18.25 -3.47
N ASN A 184 5.38 -18.34 -2.34
CA ASN A 184 4.30 -17.44 -1.99
C ASN A 184 4.71 -16.64 -0.75
N ALA A 185 4.72 -15.31 -0.85
CA ALA A 185 5.17 -14.43 0.22
C ALA A 185 4.22 -13.24 0.40
N PRO A 186 3.49 -13.16 1.52
CA PRO A 186 2.61 -12.05 1.82
C PRO A 186 3.33 -10.90 2.53
N PHE A 187 3.07 -9.66 2.07
CA PHE A 187 3.62 -8.43 2.62
C PHE A 187 2.52 -7.42 2.91
N GLY A 188 2.59 -6.77 4.07
CA GLY A 188 1.68 -5.69 4.45
C GLY A 188 2.29 -4.31 4.17
N ILE A 189 1.48 -3.41 3.66
CA ILE A 189 1.80 -1.98 3.58
C ILE A 189 0.76 -1.23 4.40
N GLU A 190 1.23 -0.37 5.28
CA GLU A 190 0.41 0.54 6.06
C GLU A 190 0.93 1.96 5.89
N SER A 191 0.03 2.87 5.55
CA SER A 191 0.32 4.29 5.42
C SER A 191 -0.65 5.08 6.28
N ASP A 192 -0.10 5.91 7.16
CA ASP A 192 -0.86 6.67 8.14
C ASP A 192 -0.61 8.17 7.99
N PHE A 193 -1.66 8.94 7.82
CA PHE A 193 -1.61 10.38 7.61
C PHE A 193 -2.39 11.11 8.69
N THR A 194 -1.74 11.97 9.46
CA THR A 194 -2.39 12.97 10.31
C THR A 194 -2.34 14.33 9.63
N ILE A 195 -3.49 14.99 9.54
CA ILE A 195 -3.67 16.23 8.81
C ILE A 195 -4.09 17.34 9.80
N ASN A 196 -3.35 18.43 9.79
CA ASN A 196 -3.71 19.67 10.48
C ASN A 196 -4.02 20.73 9.42
N TRP A 197 -5.22 21.29 9.51
CA TRP A 197 -5.77 22.29 8.60
C TRP A 197 -5.46 23.71 9.05
#